data_fa2a677942f67aa967133c7a5721b29d
#
_entry.id   fa2a677942f67aa967133c7a5721b29d
#
_cell.length_a   1.000
_cell.length_b   1.000
_cell.length_c   1.000
_cell.angle_alpha   90.00
_cell.angle_beta   90.00
_cell.angle_gamma   90.00
#
_symmetry.space_group_name_H-M   'P 1'
#
loop_
_entity.id
_entity.type
_entity.pdbx_description
1 polymer ?
#
loop_
_entity_poly.entity_id
_entity_poly.type
_entity_poly.pdbx_seq_one_letter_code
_entity_poly.pdbx_strand_id
1 'polypeptide(L)'
;SASIILLLLLTTGESAHATDAERERRLVEEIDANLFDGELIRLESGDLRFAAVELRPETENPRGAVILLHGRGFHADWPDTINPLRTALSEQGWHTLSLQMPVLEKDAKYFDYLPVLPEAFPRIEAAIHRLVESNLQPIVLVAHSCGAHMAMAWLEVTGDDRIDAFVGIGMGATDYKQPMQRPLPFAAMTVPILDVYGGDDYPAVLRMAPDRLALIRQGGHSRSSQIEVPEADHYFK
;
A
#
# COMPACT_ATOMS: atom_id res chain seq x y z
N SER A 1 -25.66 58.71 8.75
CA SER A 1 -25.27 57.72 7.75
C SER A 1 -24.10 56.93 8.28
N ALA A 2 -24.36 55.70 8.72
CA ALA A 2 -23.32 54.78 9.22
C ALA A 2 -22.98 53.78 8.06
N SER A 3 -21.75 53.84 7.57
CA SER A 3 -21.22 52.91 6.56
C SER A 3 -20.73 51.65 7.30
N ILE A 4 -21.38 50.52 7.03
CA ILE A 4 -20.96 49.22 7.47
C ILE A 4 -19.93 48.70 6.46
N ILE A 5 -18.66 48.59 6.89
CA ILE A 5 -17.60 47.94 6.13
C ILE A 5 -17.70 46.44 6.39
N LEU A 6 -18.14 45.72 5.39
CA LEU A 6 -18.18 44.25 5.37
C LEU A 6 -16.75 43.73 5.11
N LEU A 7 -16.08 43.24 6.16
CA LEU A 7 -14.76 42.62 6.06
C LEU A 7 -14.94 41.17 5.54
N LEU A 8 -14.71 40.92 4.26
CA LEU A 8 -14.59 39.57 3.72
C LEU A 8 -13.29 38.96 4.26
N LEU A 9 -13.40 38.05 5.21
CA LEU A 9 -12.35 37.12 5.59
C LEU A 9 -12.17 36.10 4.45
N LEU A 10 -11.19 36.34 3.59
CA LEU A 10 -10.65 35.32 2.70
C LEU A 10 -9.94 34.29 3.59
N THR A 11 -10.61 33.20 3.92
CA THR A 11 -9.95 32.00 4.43
C THR A 11 -9.12 31.44 3.28
N THR A 12 -7.82 31.68 3.30
CA THR A 12 -6.87 30.89 2.53
C THR A 12 -6.93 29.48 3.11
N GLY A 13 -7.75 28.63 2.49
CA GLY A 13 -7.69 27.21 2.77
C GLY A 13 -6.27 26.76 2.52
N GLU A 14 -5.57 26.30 3.55
CA GLU A 14 -4.38 25.49 3.38
C GLU A 14 -4.78 24.37 2.42
N SER A 15 -4.13 24.28 1.26
CA SER A 15 -4.30 23.15 0.37
C SER A 15 -3.89 21.92 1.18
N ALA A 16 -4.87 21.16 1.65
CA ALA A 16 -4.59 19.84 2.17
C ALA A 16 -3.75 19.14 1.12
N HIS A 17 -2.59 18.63 1.51
CA HIS A 17 -1.75 17.84 0.62
C HIS A 17 -2.61 16.69 0.11
N ALA A 18 -2.92 16.72 -1.18
CA ALA A 18 -3.69 15.69 -1.88
C ALA A 18 -2.77 14.95 -2.84
N THR A 19 -3.17 13.75 -3.24
CA THR A 19 -2.48 13.02 -4.30
C THR A 19 -2.33 13.90 -5.55
N ASP A 20 -1.21 13.76 -6.28
CA ASP A 20 -1.04 14.36 -7.60
C ASP A 20 -1.91 13.62 -8.62
N ALA A 21 -3.15 14.09 -8.76
CA ALA A 21 -4.16 13.46 -9.62
C ALA A 21 -3.74 13.43 -11.10
N GLU A 22 -2.98 14.41 -11.58
CA GLU A 22 -2.49 14.43 -12.96
C GLU A 22 -1.41 13.38 -13.17
N ARG A 23 -0.49 13.24 -12.23
CA ARG A 23 0.51 12.19 -12.26
C ARG A 23 -0.12 10.81 -12.16
N GLU A 24 -1.07 10.63 -11.25
CA GLU A 24 -1.83 9.39 -11.11
C GLU A 24 -2.50 9.00 -12.43
N ARG A 25 -3.13 9.96 -13.12
CA ARG A 25 -3.73 9.74 -14.45
C ARG A 25 -2.70 9.27 -15.48
N ARG A 26 -1.52 9.93 -15.56
CA ARG A 26 -0.44 9.51 -16.48
C ARG A 26 0.07 8.10 -16.19
N LEU A 27 0.23 7.74 -14.92
CA LEU A 27 0.62 6.39 -14.50
C LEU A 27 -0.43 5.35 -14.89
N VAL A 28 -1.72 5.69 -14.80
CA VAL A 28 -2.80 4.80 -15.24
C VAL A 28 -2.81 4.64 -16.76
N GLU A 29 -2.53 5.69 -17.52
CA GLU A 29 -2.35 5.60 -18.99
C GLU A 29 -1.15 4.74 -19.37
N GLU A 30 -0.07 4.78 -18.58
CA GLU A 30 1.09 3.91 -18.75
C GLU A 30 0.72 2.44 -18.51
N ILE A 31 -0.07 2.14 -17.47
CA ILE A 31 -0.58 0.79 -17.22
C ILE A 31 -1.43 0.32 -18.43
N ASP A 32 -2.42 1.13 -18.84
CA ASP A 32 -3.34 0.78 -19.93
C ASP A 32 -2.61 0.45 -21.25
N ALA A 33 -1.53 1.20 -21.52
CA ALA A 33 -0.73 1.01 -22.73
C ALA A 33 0.18 -0.24 -22.69
N ASN A 34 0.55 -0.74 -21.50
CA ASN A 34 1.58 -1.76 -21.32
C ASN A 34 1.07 -3.00 -20.56
N LEU A 35 -0.18 -3.02 -20.11
CA LEU A 35 -0.73 -4.13 -19.36
C LEU A 35 -0.82 -5.39 -20.25
N PHE A 36 -0.12 -6.44 -19.86
CA PHE A 36 -0.10 -7.71 -20.58
C PHE A 36 -1.01 -8.75 -19.93
N ASP A 37 -0.96 -8.86 -18.59
CA ASP A 37 -1.74 -9.83 -17.84
C ASP A 37 -2.77 -9.11 -16.94
N GLY A 38 -4.02 -9.57 -16.98
CA GLY A 38 -5.11 -9.05 -16.17
C GLY A 38 -5.91 -7.94 -16.85
N GLU A 39 -6.71 -7.26 -16.07
CA GLU A 39 -7.62 -6.21 -16.52
C GLU A 39 -7.41 -4.92 -15.71
N LEU A 40 -7.31 -3.79 -16.39
CA LEU A 40 -7.36 -2.47 -15.77
C LEU A 40 -8.81 -2.14 -15.46
N ILE A 41 -9.15 -2.07 -14.17
CA ILE A 41 -10.49 -1.78 -13.69
C ILE A 41 -10.53 -0.45 -12.93
N ARG A 42 -11.75 0.05 -12.69
CA ARG A 42 -12.00 1.21 -11.83
C ARG A 42 -12.74 0.76 -10.58
N LEU A 43 -12.23 1.18 -9.42
CA LEU A 43 -12.90 1.03 -8.14
C LEU A 43 -13.42 2.38 -7.68
N GLU A 44 -14.47 2.36 -6.84
CA GLU A 44 -15.14 3.55 -6.33
C GLU A 44 -15.27 3.47 -4.80
N SER A 45 -15.09 4.60 -4.13
CA SER A 45 -15.37 4.79 -2.71
C SER A 45 -15.92 6.20 -2.50
N GLY A 46 -17.25 6.33 -2.37
CA GLY A 46 -17.91 7.62 -2.43
C GLY A 46 -17.64 8.33 -3.76
N ASP A 47 -17.11 9.55 -3.71
CA ASP A 47 -16.74 10.33 -4.90
C ASP A 47 -15.34 9.98 -5.45
N LEU A 48 -14.57 9.17 -4.73
CA LEU A 48 -13.25 8.75 -5.17
C LEU A 48 -13.37 7.64 -6.23
N ARG A 49 -12.71 7.85 -7.38
CA ARG A 49 -12.51 6.83 -8.42
C ARG A 49 -11.03 6.64 -8.66
N PHE A 50 -10.57 5.40 -8.61
CA PHE A 50 -9.17 5.07 -8.82
C PHE A 50 -8.99 3.77 -9.60
N ALA A 51 -7.82 3.57 -10.18
CA ALA A 51 -7.51 2.40 -10.97
C ALA A 51 -7.03 1.23 -10.09
N ALA A 52 -7.29 0.03 -10.56
CA ALA A 52 -6.67 -1.20 -10.05
C ALA A 52 -6.41 -2.16 -11.21
N VAL A 53 -5.44 -3.05 -11.04
CA VAL A 53 -5.22 -4.16 -11.96
C VAL A 53 -5.70 -5.44 -11.29
N GLU A 54 -6.70 -6.06 -11.88
CA GLU A 54 -7.27 -7.34 -11.44
C GLU A 54 -6.70 -8.47 -12.29
N LEU A 55 -6.21 -9.54 -11.66
CA LEU A 55 -5.79 -10.75 -12.36
C LEU A 55 -6.36 -11.97 -11.67
N ARG A 56 -7.18 -12.71 -12.41
CA ARG A 56 -7.81 -13.94 -11.95
C ARG A 56 -6.91 -15.12 -12.24
N PRO A 57 -6.77 -16.07 -11.31
CA PRO A 57 -6.05 -17.31 -11.60
C PRO A 57 -6.85 -18.17 -12.58
N GLU A 58 -6.16 -19.05 -13.29
CA GLU A 58 -6.80 -19.99 -14.24
C GLU A 58 -7.65 -21.08 -13.57
N THR A 59 -7.64 -21.15 -12.24
CA THR A 59 -8.43 -22.12 -11.48
C THR A 59 -9.85 -21.63 -11.17
N GLU A 60 -10.84 -22.53 -11.24
CA GLU A 60 -12.22 -22.24 -10.83
C GLU A 60 -12.37 -22.04 -9.31
N ASN A 61 -11.41 -22.53 -8.52
CA ASN A 61 -11.42 -22.43 -7.06
C ASN A 61 -10.16 -21.68 -6.58
N PRO A 62 -10.17 -20.35 -6.56
CA PRO A 62 -9.07 -19.55 -6.03
C PRO A 62 -8.77 -19.88 -4.57
N ARG A 63 -7.50 -19.81 -4.20
CA ARG A 63 -7.04 -19.99 -2.81
C ARG A 63 -7.49 -18.87 -1.87
N GLY A 64 -7.95 -17.78 -2.42
CA GLY A 64 -8.31 -16.52 -1.80
C GLY A 64 -7.89 -15.35 -2.66
N ALA A 65 -7.80 -14.16 -2.08
CA ALA A 65 -7.39 -12.96 -2.78
C ALA A 65 -6.19 -12.28 -2.13
N VAL A 66 -5.42 -11.58 -2.96
CA VAL A 66 -4.28 -10.76 -2.53
C VAL A 66 -4.49 -9.34 -3.03
N ILE A 67 -4.54 -8.38 -2.09
CA ILE A 67 -4.49 -6.95 -2.40
C ILE A 67 -3.03 -6.53 -2.39
N LEU A 68 -2.55 -5.86 -3.45
CA LEU A 68 -1.18 -5.39 -3.57
C LEU A 68 -1.11 -3.86 -3.58
N LEU A 69 -0.24 -3.30 -2.74
CA LEU A 69 0.02 -1.87 -2.66
C LEU A 69 1.46 -1.57 -3.08
N HIS A 70 1.61 -0.71 -4.10
CA HIS A 70 2.91 -0.35 -4.67
C HIS A 70 3.69 0.67 -3.83
N GLY A 71 4.99 0.78 -4.11
CA GLY A 71 5.90 1.75 -3.50
C GLY A 71 5.70 3.20 -3.98
N ARG A 72 6.48 4.10 -3.39
CA ARG A 72 6.44 5.54 -3.64
C ARG A 72 6.68 5.89 -5.11
N GLY A 73 5.74 6.65 -5.69
CA GLY A 73 5.86 7.18 -7.05
C GLY A 73 5.69 6.15 -8.17
N PHE A 74 5.29 4.93 -7.83
CA PHE A 74 5.06 3.83 -8.75
C PHE A 74 3.57 3.69 -9.11
N HIS A 75 3.18 2.57 -9.68
CA HIS A 75 1.81 2.28 -10.09
C HIS A 75 1.44 0.81 -9.87
N ALA A 76 0.15 0.50 -10.03
CA ALA A 76 -0.44 -0.80 -9.74
C ALA A 76 0.11 -1.97 -10.57
N ASP A 77 0.88 -1.71 -11.61
CA ASP A 77 1.56 -2.72 -12.43
C ASP A 77 3.08 -2.47 -12.52
N TRP A 78 3.69 -1.95 -11.46
CA TRP A 78 5.11 -1.62 -11.46
C TRP A 78 6.00 -2.81 -11.79
N PRO A 79 6.85 -2.73 -12.83
CA PRO A 79 7.53 -3.89 -13.41
C PRO A 79 8.56 -4.56 -12.50
N ASP A 80 9.15 -3.85 -11.55
CA ASP A 80 10.23 -4.39 -10.71
C ASP A 80 9.72 -5.20 -9.50
N THR A 81 8.50 -4.91 -9.00
CA THR A 81 7.97 -5.58 -7.80
C THR A 81 6.54 -6.05 -7.97
N ILE A 82 5.62 -5.16 -8.33
CA ILE A 82 4.17 -5.44 -8.28
C ILE A 82 3.75 -6.40 -9.41
N ASN A 83 4.18 -6.13 -10.65
CA ASN A 83 3.83 -6.98 -11.79
C ASN A 83 4.32 -8.43 -11.60
N PRO A 84 5.61 -8.71 -11.33
CA PRO A 84 6.06 -10.09 -11.14
C PRO A 84 5.40 -10.76 -9.94
N LEU A 85 5.10 -10.01 -8.88
CA LEU A 85 4.46 -10.57 -7.69
C LEU A 85 3.00 -10.94 -7.95
N ARG A 86 2.21 -10.05 -8.58
CA ARG A 86 0.80 -10.33 -8.88
C ARG A 86 0.63 -11.47 -9.87
N THR A 87 1.52 -11.60 -10.88
CA THR A 87 1.48 -12.68 -11.86
C THR A 87 1.87 -14.00 -11.23
N ALA A 88 2.98 -14.07 -10.49
CA ALA A 88 3.40 -15.28 -9.79
C ALA A 88 2.36 -15.77 -8.76
N LEU A 89 1.71 -14.86 -8.04
CA LEU A 89 0.64 -15.22 -7.11
C LEU A 89 -0.59 -15.77 -7.85
N SER A 90 -0.95 -15.20 -8.99
CA SER A 90 -2.05 -15.71 -9.83
C SER A 90 -1.76 -17.10 -10.38
N GLU A 91 -0.53 -17.38 -10.84
CA GLU A 91 -0.09 -18.72 -11.24
C GLU A 91 -0.19 -19.74 -10.10
N GLN A 92 -0.04 -19.28 -8.85
CA GLN A 92 -0.22 -20.10 -7.64
C GLN A 92 -1.68 -20.22 -7.17
N GLY A 93 -2.63 -19.72 -7.95
CA GLY A 93 -4.07 -19.85 -7.68
C GLY A 93 -4.65 -18.74 -6.81
N TRP A 94 -3.98 -17.62 -6.62
CA TRP A 94 -4.51 -16.46 -5.91
C TRP A 94 -5.16 -15.47 -6.89
N HIS A 95 -6.33 -14.96 -6.53
CA HIS A 95 -6.90 -13.81 -7.21
C HIS A 95 -6.15 -12.55 -6.77
N THR A 96 -5.55 -11.79 -7.67
CA THR A 96 -4.79 -10.60 -7.29
C THR A 96 -5.50 -9.31 -7.69
N LEU A 97 -5.45 -8.31 -6.81
CA LEU A 97 -6.01 -6.99 -6.99
C LEU A 97 -4.97 -5.94 -6.58
N SER A 98 -4.27 -5.40 -7.56
CA SER A 98 -3.23 -4.40 -7.34
C SER A 98 -3.80 -2.99 -7.48
N LEU A 99 -3.66 -2.16 -6.43
CA LEU A 99 -4.30 -0.86 -6.34
C LEU A 99 -3.37 0.26 -6.81
N GLN A 100 -3.92 1.21 -7.56
CA GLN A 100 -3.26 2.49 -7.74
C GLN A 100 -3.39 3.28 -6.43
N MET A 101 -2.27 3.44 -5.75
CA MET A 101 -2.18 4.17 -4.50
C MET A 101 -1.93 5.67 -4.75
N PRO A 102 -2.19 6.54 -3.75
CA PRO A 102 -1.86 7.96 -3.84
C PRO A 102 -0.39 8.17 -4.24
N VAL A 103 -0.15 9.10 -5.14
CA VAL A 103 1.20 9.48 -5.59
C VAL A 103 1.40 10.98 -5.47
N LEU A 104 2.65 11.38 -5.23
CA LEU A 104 3.11 12.76 -5.22
C LEU A 104 4.14 12.98 -6.32
N GLU A 105 4.69 14.16 -6.42
CA GLU A 105 5.80 14.50 -7.29
C GLU A 105 6.95 13.49 -7.20
N LYS A 106 7.71 13.34 -8.29
CA LYS A 106 8.73 12.29 -8.42
C LYS A 106 9.81 12.34 -7.32
N ASP A 107 10.15 13.53 -6.86
CA ASP A 107 11.18 13.78 -5.84
C ASP A 107 10.62 13.91 -4.41
N ALA A 108 9.30 13.77 -4.23
CA ALA A 108 8.65 13.75 -2.93
C ALA A 108 9.26 12.68 -2.01
N LYS A 109 9.42 13.04 -0.74
CA LYS A 109 10.07 12.23 0.27
C LYS A 109 9.05 11.59 1.21
N TYR A 110 9.51 10.76 2.14
CA TYR A 110 8.66 10.10 3.12
C TYR A 110 7.77 11.09 3.88
N PHE A 111 8.32 12.23 4.32
CA PHE A 111 7.55 13.22 5.09
C PHE A 111 6.46 13.91 4.28
N ASP A 112 6.66 14.06 2.98
CA ASP A 112 5.65 14.64 2.09
C ASP A 112 4.46 13.70 1.94
N TYR A 113 4.68 12.38 2.07
CA TYR A 113 3.63 11.37 2.02
C TYR A 113 2.83 11.24 3.33
N LEU A 114 3.33 11.70 4.49
CA LEU A 114 2.63 11.55 5.77
C LEU A 114 1.20 12.11 5.75
N PRO A 115 0.93 13.33 5.25
CA PRO A 115 -0.44 13.85 5.18
C PRO A 115 -1.32 13.15 4.13
N VAL A 116 -0.73 12.44 3.18
CA VAL A 116 -1.44 11.74 2.08
C VAL A 116 -1.74 10.28 2.43
N LEU A 117 -1.09 9.70 3.45
CA LEU A 117 -1.33 8.31 3.85
C LEU A 117 -2.82 7.97 4.05
N PRO A 118 -3.67 8.84 4.66
CA PRO A 118 -5.09 8.55 4.82
C PRO A 118 -5.89 8.42 3.52
N GLU A 119 -5.40 8.96 2.40
CA GLU A 119 -6.05 8.81 1.09
C GLU A 119 -5.98 7.37 0.55
N ALA A 120 -5.09 6.55 1.12
CA ALA A 120 -5.02 5.12 0.85
C ALA A 120 -6.19 4.33 1.46
N PHE A 121 -6.77 4.81 2.57
CA PHE A 121 -7.78 4.07 3.34
C PHE A 121 -9.02 3.73 2.52
N PRO A 122 -9.69 4.69 1.87
CA PRO A 122 -10.86 4.37 1.04
C PRO A 122 -10.53 3.44 -0.14
N ARG A 123 -9.29 3.43 -0.62
CA ARG A 123 -8.83 2.52 -1.69
C ARG A 123 -8.72 1.08 -1.19
N ILE A 124 -8.10 0.89 -0.02
CA ILE A 124 -7.99 -0.43 0.62
C ILE A 124 -9.38 -0.97 0.96
N GLU A 125 -10.25 -0.13 1.55
CA GLU A 125 -11.62 -0.49 1.91
C GLU A 125 -12.46 -0.90 0.69
N ALA A 126 -12.39 -0.17 -0.42
CA ALA A 126 -13.10 -0.51 -1.64
C ALA A 126 -12.63 -1.84 -2.24
N ALA A 127 -11.32 -2.12 -2.17
CA ALA A 127 -10.76 -3.39 -2.61
C ALA A 127 -11.26 -4.56 -1.75
N ILE A 128 -11.22 -4.43 -0.43
CA ILE A 128 -11.74 -5.45 0.50
C ILE A 128 -13.23 -5.70 0.24
N HIS A 129 -14.03 -4.64 0.14
CA HIS A 129 -15.47 -4.74 -0.13
C HIS A 129 -15.74 -5.53 -1.43
N ARG A 130 -15.06 -5.18 -2.53
CA ARG A 130 -15.16 -5.91 -3.80
C ARG A 130 -14.87 -7.40 -3.67
N LEU A 131 -13.78 -7.74 -2.95
CA LEU A 131 -13.37 -9.14 -2.80
C LEU A 131 -14.35 -9.93 -1.92
N VAL A 132 -14.87 -9.33 -0.84
CA VAL A 132 -15.89 -9.93 0.02
C VAL A 132 -17.20 -10.16 -0.75
N GLU A 133 -17.66 -9.19 -1.54
CA GLU A 133 -18.86 -9.35 -2.40
C GLU A 133 -18.69 -10.45 -3.45
N SER A 134 -17.44 -10.68 -3.89
CA SER A 134 -17.08 -11.76 -4.82
C SER A 134 -16.84 -13.11 -4.15
N ASN A 135 -17.02 -13.22 -2.82
CA ASN A 135 -16.73 -14.41 -2.00
C ASN A 135 -15.26 -14.88 -2.12
N LEU A 136 -14.33 -13.97 -2.31
CA LEU A 136 -12.90 -14.25 -2.45
C LEU A 136 -12.19 -14.06 -1.10
N GLN A 137 -12.19 -15.12 -0.30
CA GLN A 137 -11.51 -15.18 0.99
C GLN A 137 -10.67 -16.46 1.06
N PRO A 138 -9.58 -16.49 1.86
CA PRO A 138 -9.03 -15.41 2.70
C PRO A 138 -8.47 -14.23 1.89
N ILE A 139 -8.39 -13.04 2.52
CA ILE A 139 -7.81 -11.82 1.94
C ILE A 139 -6.44 -11.55 2.58
N VAL A 140 -5.41 -11.50 1.77
CA VAL A 140 -4.04 -11.13 2.18
C VAL A 140 -3.72 -9.74 1.68
N LEU A 141 -3.27 -8.86 2.58
CA LEU A 141 -2.77 -7.53 2.21
C LEU A 141 -1.25 -7.57 2.06
N VAL A 142 -0.77 -7.31 0.86
CA VAL A 142 0.66 -7.26 0.53
C VAL A 142 1.04 -5.83 0.16
N ALA A 143 2.06 -5.28 0.81
CA ALA A 143 2.41 -3.89 0.62
C ALA A 143 3.92 -3.68 0.54
N HIS A 144 4.39 -2.97 -0.49
CA HIS A 144 5.80 -2.67 -0.70
C HIS A 144 6.13 -1.23 -0.35
N SER A 145 7.21 -1.01 0.42
CA SER A 145 7.82 0.30 0.65
C SER A 145 6.81 1.35 1.17
N CYS A 146 6.56 2.42 0.44
CA CYS A 146 5.58 3.45 0.79
C CYS A 146 4.15 2.88 0.90
N GLY A 147 3.79 1.90 0.06
CA GLY A 147 2.53 1.17 0.20
C GLY A 147 2.41 0.47 1.56
N ALA A 148 3.53 -0.03 2.12
CA ALA A 148 3.53 -0.58 3.47
C ALA A 148 3.26 0.49 4.55
N HIS A 149 3.78 1.72 4.39
CA HIS A 149 3.43 2.82 5.29
C HIS A 149 1.94 3.19 5.21
N MET A 150 1.35 3.16 4.01
CA MET A 150 -0.10 3.36 3.81
C MET A 150 -0.92 2.25 4.47
N ALA A 151 -0.53 0.99 4.28
CA ALA A 151 -1.17 -0.16 4.92
C ALA A 151 -1.07 -0.09 6.45
N MET A 152 0.10 0.18 7.00
CA MET A 152 0.31 0.30 8.45
C MET A 152 -0.48 1.47 9.05
N ALA A 153 -0.59 2.60 8.35
CA ALA A 153 -1.41 3.71 8.78
C ALA A 153 -2.91 3.37 8.80
N TRP A 154 -3.38 2.61 7.82
CA TRP A 154 -4.74 2.08 7.77
C TRP A 154 -4.98 1.09 8.92
N LEU A 155 -4.08 0.11 9.12
CA LEU A 155 -4.17 -0.88 10.20
C LEU A 155 -4.15 -0.25 11.60
N GLU A 156 -3.38 0.82 11.81
CA GLU A 156 -3.35 1.57 13.08
C GLU A 156 -4.72 2.17 13.43
N VAL A 157 -5.49 2.61 12.43
CA VAL A 157 -6.77 3.27 12.62
C VAL A 157 -7.94 2.28 12.65
N THR A 158 -7.91 1.25 11.80
CA THR A 158 -9.05 0.34 11.59
C THR A 158 -8.91 -1.00 12.29
N GLY A 159 -7.70 -1.36 12.73
CA GLY A 159 -7.41 -2.73 13.14
C GLY A 159 -7.22 -3.67 11.95
N ASP A 160 -7.11 -4.96 12.20
CA ASP A 160 -6.76 -5.98 11.20
C ASP A 160 -7.85 -7.05 10.96
N ASP A 161 -9.05 -6.85 11.49
CA ASP A 161 -10.19 -7.79 11.41
C ASP A 161 -10.78 -7.94 9.99
N ARG A 162 -10.37 -7.08 9.06
CA ARG A 162 -10.83 -7.07 7.67
C ARG A 162 -9.93 -7.85 6.71
N ILE A 163 -8.78 -8.34 7.19
CA ILE A 163 -7.82 -9.14 6.42
C ILE A 163 -7.45 -10.41 7.18
N ASP A 164 -6.94 -11.41 6.49
CA ASP A 164 -6.54 -12.69 7.09
C ASP A 164 -5.03 -12.83 7.27
N ALA A 165 -4.24 -11.98 6.61
CA ALA A 165 -2.79 -11.88 6.79
C ALA A 165 -2.25 -10.55 6.23
N PHE A 166 -1.12 -10.12 6.77
CA PHE A 166 -0.37 -8.97 6.26
C PHE A 166 1.04 -9.36 5.84
N VAL A 167 1.46 -8.93 4.67
CA VAL A 167 2.83 -9.07 4.17
C VAL A 167 3.40 -7.68 3.88
N GLY A 168 4.42 -7.29 4.61
CA GLY A 168 5.13 -6.05 4.38
C GLY A 168 6.49 -6.30 3.75
N ILE A 169 6.79 -5.61 2.65
CA ILE A 169 8.01 -5.77 1.87
C ILE A 169 8.79 -4.47 1.90
N GLY A 170 10.07 -4.49 2.33
CA GLY A 170 10.92 -3.32 2.43
C GLY A 170 10.36 -2.23 3.36
N MET A 171 9.79 -2.64 4.49
CA MET A 171 9.14 -1.72 5.44
C MET A 171 10.14 -0.85 6.19
N GLY A 172 9.74 0.41 6.45
CA GLY A 172 10.58 1.37 7.17
C GLY A 172 11.52 2.16 6.26
N ALA A 173 11.29 2.14 4.95
CA ALA A 173 12.01 2.98 3.98
C ALA A 173 11.65 4.46 4.19
N THR A 174 12.33 5.11 5.12
CA THR A 174 12.27 6.55 5.34
C THR A 174 13.44 7.24 4.65
N ASP A 175 13.38 8.55 4.54
CA ASP A 175 14.50 9.31 4.01
C ASP A 175 15.71 9.28 4.96
N TYR A 176 16.87 9.61 4.42
CA TYR A 176 18.15 9.50 5.11
C TYR A 176 18.13 10.01 6.56
N LYS A 177 18.45 9.11 7.51
CA LYS A 177 18.51 9.34 8.97
C LYS A 177 17.24 9.89 9.62
N GLN A 178 16.12 9.92 8.93
CA GLN A 178 14.87 10.39 9.51
C GLN A 178 14.14 9.23 10.22
N PRO A 179 13.63 9.46 11.43
CA PRO A 179 12.83 8.45 12.13
C PRO A 179 11.45 8.31 11.50
N MET A 180 10.85 7.15 11.62
CA MET A 180 9.42 7.01 11.32
C MET A 180 8.60 7.89 12.25
N GLN A 181 7.59 8.58 11.69
CA GLN A 181 6.68 9.43 12.47
C GLN A 181 5.50 8.63 13.05
N ARG A 182 5.15 7.50 12.44
CA ARG A 182 4.05 6.65 12.89
C ARG A 182 4.60 5.33 13.44
N PRO A 183 4.00 4.79 14.51
CA PRO A 183 4.42 3.52 15.07
C PRO A 183 4.10 2.36 14.11
N LEU A 184 4.81 1.26 14.29
CA LEU A 184 4.49 -0.01 13.63
C LEU A 184 3.36 -0.70 14.41
N PRO A 185 2.24 -1.11 13.79
CA PRO A 185 1.07 -1.65 14.51
C PRO A 185 1.24 -3.11 14.97
N PHE A 186 2.35 -3.76 14.67
CA PHE A 186 2.53 -5.22 14.72
C PHE A 186 2.27 -5.88 16.07
N ALA A 187 2.57 -5.18 17.18
CA ALA A 187 2.30 -5.72 18.52
C ALA A 187 0.80 -5.84 18.86
N ALA A 188 -0.04 -5.09 18.18
CA ALA A 188 -1.49 -5.09 18.37
C ALA A 188 -2.23 -5.95 17.33
N MET A 189 -1.55 -6.41 16.27
CA MET A 189 -2.18 -7.21 15.21
C MET A 189 -2.44 -8.64 15.67
N THR A 190 -3.57 -9.17 15.23
CA THR A 190 -4.05 -10.53 15.54
C THR A 190 -3.87 -11.50 14.36
N VAL A 191 -3.74 -10.97 13.14
CA VAL A 191 -3.46 -11.79 11.94
C VAL A 191 -1.97 -12.06 11.78
N PRO A 192 -1.58 -13.15 11.07
CA PRO A 192 -0.18 -13.42 10.78
C PRO A 192 0.47 -12.32 9.97
N ILE A 193 1.72 -12.00 10.32
CA ILE A 193 2.55 -10.98 9.66
C ILE A 193 3.77 -11.66 9.04
N LEU A 194 4.03 -11.37 7.78
CA LEU A 194 5.29 -11.68 7.12
C LEU A 194 6.02 -10.37 6.79
N ASP A 195 7.17 -10.16 7.38
CA ASP A 195 8.10 -9.07 7.08
C ASP A 195 9.20 -9.58 6.17
N VAL A 196 9.30 -9.04 4.95
CA VAL A 196 10.31 -9.42 3.95
C VAL A 196 11.16 -8.21 3.59
N TYR A 197 12.48 -8.35 3.61
CA TYR A 197 13.39 -7.30 3.18
C TYR A 197 14.65 -7.87 2.52
N GLY A 198 15.29 -7.07 1.68
CA GLY A 198 16.55 -7.43 1.04
C GLY A 198 17.75 -7.25 1.98
N GLY A 199 18.77 -8.09 1.85
CA GLY A 199 20.03 -7.94 2.60
C GLY A 199 20.78 -6.65 2.24
N ASP A 200 20.59 -6.15 1.02
CA ASP A 200 21.15 -4.90 0.50
C ASP A 200 20.09 -3.78 0.39
N ASP A 201 19.00 -3.88 1.17
CA ASP A 201 17.93 -2.88 1.22
C ASP A 201 18.42 -1.53 1.76
N TYR A 202 17.58 -0.51 1.68
CA TYR A 202 17.91 0.81 2.21
C TYR A 202 18.31 0.78 3.69
N PRO A 203 19.31 1.61 4.08
CA PRO A 203 19.82 1.60 5.46
C PRO A 203 18.74 1.79 6.54
N ALA A 204 17.62 2.47 6.23
CA ALA A 204 16.51 2.62 7.16
C ALA A 204 15.77 1.29 7.37
N VAL A 205 15.53 0.53 6.30
CA VAL A 205 14.87 -0.78 6.34
C VAL A 205 15.67 -1.76 7.17
N LEU A 206 16.98 -1.86 6.89
CA LEU A 206 17.92 -2.74 7.61
C LEU A 206 18.02 -2.37 9.09
N ARG A 207 18.16 -1.09 9.39
CA ARG A 207 18.27 -0.58 10.77
C ARG A 207 17.05 -0.88 11.62
N MET A 208 15.86 -0.89 11.02
CA MET A 208 14.59 -1.13 11.70
C MET A 208 14.17 -2.61 11.72
N ALA A 209 14.86 -3.50 11.02
CA ALA A 209 14.50 -4.92 10.96
C ALA A 209 14.45 -5.60 12.34
N PRO A 210 15.41 -5.39 13.27
CA PRO A 210 15.32 -5.94 14.62
C PRO A 210 14.11 -5.45 15.42
N ASP A 211 13.76 -4.16 15.31
CA ASP A 211 12.62 -3.58 16.01
C ASP A 211 11.29 -4.13 15.45
N ARG A 212 11.19 -4.29 14.12
CA ARG A 212 10.04 -4.94 13.49
C ARG A 212 9.86 -6.37 13.99
N LEU A 213 10.94 -7.15 14.03
CA LEU A 213 10.89 -8.52 14.54
C LEU A 213 10.48 -8.58 16.00
N ALA A 214 10.96 -7.66 16.84
CA ALA A 214 10.58 -7.58 18.24
C ALA A 214 9.07 -7.34 18.42
N LEU A 215 8.50 -6.41 17.66
CA LEU A 215 7.06 -6.11 17.69
C LEU A 215 6.22 -7.26 17.14
N ILE A 216 6.65 -7.93 16.07
CA ILE A 216 6.00 -9.13 15.53
C ILE A 216 5.95 -10.25 16.57
N ARG A 217 7.05 -10.47 17.30
CA ARG A 217 7.12 -11.44 18.38
C ARG A 217 6.24 -11.06 19.58
N GLN A 218 6.16 -9.77 19.88
CA GLN A 218 5.27 -9.26 20.94
C GLN A 218 3.80 -9.50 20.62
N GLY A 219 3.36 -9.38 19.36
CA GLY A 219 2.03 -9.71 18.90
C GLY A 219 1.69 -11.21 19.06
N GLY A 220 2.70 -12.08 19.09
CA GLY A 220 2.60 -13.49 19.51
C GLY A 220 1.90 -14.42 18.54
N HIS A 221 1.56 -14.00 17.33
CA HIS A 221 0.93 -14.88 16.35
C HIS A 221 1.93 -15.93 15.81
N SER A 222 1.65 -17.23 16.01
CA SER A 222 2.59 -18.34 15.76
C SER A 222 3.03 -18.50 14.29
N ARG A 223 2.27 -18.00 13.34
CA ARG A 223 2.60 -18.02 11.89
C ARG A 223 3.31 -16.76 11.41
N SER A 224 3.52 -15.77 12.29
CA SER A 224 4.27 -14.57 11.93
C SER A 224 5.75 -14.84 11.83
N SER A 225 6.41 -14.21 10.85
CA SER A 225 7.84 -14.38 10.61
C SER A 225 8.47 -13.16 9.95
N GLN A 226 9.80 -13.11 9.98
CA GLN A 226 10.61 -12.14 9.25
C GLN A 226 11.61 -12.90 8.38
N ILE A 227 11.77 -12.49 7.14
CA ILE A 227 12.67 -13.09 6.16
C ILE A 227 13.56 -12.00 5.57
N GLU A 228 14.87 -12.21 5.67
CA GLU A 228 15.88 -11.49 4.90
C GLU A 228 16.18 -12.29 3.62
N VAL A 229 16.12 -11.62 2.47
CA VAL A 229 16.53 -12.19 1.19
C VAL A 229 17.97 -11.76 0.91
N PRO A 230 18.97 -12.64 1.01
CA PRO A 230 20.37 -12.28 0.83
C PRO A 230 20.61 -11.61 -0.54
N GLU A 231 21.52 -10.62 -0.57
CA GLU A 231 21.97 -9.93 -1.79
C GLU A 231 20.84 -9.21 -2.59
N ALA A 232 19.61 -9.23 -2.13
CA ALA A 232 18.52 -8.49 -2.75
C ALA A 232 18.53 -7.03 -2.31
N ASP A 233 18.31 -6.11 -3.26
CA ASP A 233 18.08 -4.70 -2.99
C ASP A 233 16.62 -4.42 -2.55
N HIS A 234 16.25 -3.14 -2.45
CA HIS A 234 14.90 -2.71 -2.09
C HIS A 234 13.81 -3.19 -3.08
N TYR A 235 14.18 -3.54 -4.30
CA TYR A 235 13.31 -4.00 -5.38
C TYR A 235 13.47 -5.50 -5.68
N PHE A 236 14.24 -6.18 -4.86
CA PHE A 236 14.53 -7.63 -4.99
C PHE A 236 15.23 -8.01 -6.31
N LYS A 237 16.18 -7.17 -6.70
CA LYS A 237 17.08 -7.39 -7.83
C LYS A 237 18.43 -7.90 -7.35
#